data_3f35e7d726201fd833564b1133ee5287
#
_entry.id   3f35e7d726201fd833564b1133ee5287
#
_cell.length_a   1.000
_cell.length_b   1.000
_cell.length_c   1.000
_cell.angle_alpha   90.00
_cell.angle_beta   90.00
_cell.angle_gamma   90.00
#
_symmetry.space_group_name_H-M   'P 1'
#
loop_
_entity.id
_entity.type
_entity.pdbx_description
1 polymer ?
#
loop_
_entity_poly.entity_id
_entity_poly.type
_entity_poly.pdbx_seq_one_letter_code
_entity_poly.pdbx_strand_id
1 'polypeptide(L)'
;QKVFEERFLFHADRLGYLLWGEFGDWGSRGLSSLPHHQRFSPAYITEWLEVLQRDYSHPSIIGWCPLNETWQPITDFISELDDVTRGMYLATKAMDLTRPVLDTSGYSHRIVDVDIYDSHDYEQNPEIFRVNQSGLASGKPYRNTWMERQQAARYVERDAWGRNIMNEWSVEYQGQPYFVSEFGGIWWSSDQEHVQSWGYGERPKSIEEFYERFEKLCEVLMQNPDMFGYCYTQLTDIDQEENGIFKYDRSSKFNAERLHAIQSKVAAIEML
;
A
#
# COMPACT_ATOMS: atom_id res chain seq x y z
N GLN A 1 -3.91 4.95 3.44
CA GLN A 1 -4.33 5.96 2.45
C GLN A 1 -5.02 7.18 3.05
N LYS A 2 -5.10 7.32 4.36
CA LYS A 2 -5.83 8.43 4.97
C LYS A 2 -5.35 8.76 6.37
N VAL A 3 -5.59 9.98 6.76
CA VAL A 3 -5.51 10.42 8.15
C VAL A 3 -6.79 9.97 8.88
N PHE A 4 -6.63 9.24 9.95
CA PHE A 4 -7.77 8.73 10.72
C PHE A 4 -8.45 9.82 11.54
N GLU A 5 -9.74 9.62 11.78
CA GLU A 5 -10.48 10.44 12.74
C GLU A 5 -10.04 10.12 14.18
N GLU A 6 -9.97 11.13 15.04
CA GLU A 6 -9.57 10.94 16.46
C GLU A 6 -10.41 9.90 17.19
N ARG A 7 -11.71 9.78 16.87
CA ARG A 7 -12.57 8.75 17.44
C ARG A 7 -12.16 7.35 17.02
N PHE A 8 -11.71 7.19 15.78
CA PHE A 8 -11.20 5.90 15.30
C PHE A 8 -9.92 5.53 16.05
N LEU A 9 -9.00 6.46 16.19
CA LEU A 9 -7.75 6.27 16.93
C LEU A 9 -8.02 5.90 18.40
N PHE A 10 -8.95 6.60 19.06
CA PHE A 10 -9.38 6.27 20.42
C PHE A 10 -9.88 4.84 20.55
N HIS A 11 -10.69 4.37 19.62
CA HIS A 11 -11.17 2.99 19.64
C HIS A 11 -10.08 1.97 19.32
N ALA A 12 -9.19 2.29 18.38
CA ALA A 12 -8.04 1.45 18.05
C ALA A 12 -7.12 1.26 19.27
N ASP A 13 -6.79 2.34 19.98
CA ASP A 13 -6.01 2.27 21.21
C ASP A 13 -6.65 1.36 22.26
N ARG A 14 -7.96 1.49 22.47
CA ARG A 14 -8.70 0.67 23.45
C ARG A 14 -8.78 -0.81 23.09
N LEU A 15 -8.81 -1.12 21.79
CA LEU A 15 -8.96 -2.48 21.28
C LEU A 15 -7.62 -3.16 21.01
N GLY A 16 -6.51 -2.43 21.08
CA GLY A 16 -5.21 -2.93 20.65
C GLY A 16 -5.13 -3.18 19.15
N TYR A 17 -5.89 -2.41 18.35
CA TYR A 17 -5.92 -2.53 16.91
C TYR A 17 -4.73 -1.77 16.30
N LEU A 18 -3.81 -2.50 15.67
CA LEU A 18 -2.61 -1.92 15.11
C LEU A 18 -2.92 -1.10 13.85
N LEU A 19 -2.36 0.09 13.77
CA LEU A 19 -2.57 1.04 12.70
C LEU A 19 -1.27 1.47 12.07
N TRP A 20 -1.35 1.76 10.79
CA TRP A 20 -0.32 2.41 10.01
C TRP A 20 -0.75 3.85 9.74
N GLY A 21 -0.01 4.82 10.29
CA GLY A 21 -0.32 6.25 10.13
C GLY A 21 0.12 6.73 8.76
N GLU A 22 -0.83 6.91 7.84
CA GLU A 22 -0.53 7.26 6.46
C GLU A 22 -1.21 8.54 6.03
N PHE A 23 -0.50 9.34 5.22
CA PHE A 23 -1.03 10.57 4.63
C PHE A 23 -1.63 10.31 3.26
N GLY A 24 -2.79 10.89 2.99
CA GLY A 24 -3.53 10.68 1.77
C GLY A 24 -2.96 11.46 0.60
N ASP A 25 -2.12 10.84 -0.19
CA ASP A 25 -1.44 11.42 -1.34
C ASP A 25 -1.85 10.78 -2.68
N TRP A 26 -2.77 9.91 -2.66
CA TRP A 26 -3.18 9.13 -3.81
C TRP A 26 -3.30 9.96 -5.10
N GLY A 27 -2.60 9.53 -6.15
CA GLY A 27 -2.66 10.14 -7.48
C GLY A 27 -1.73 11.34 -7.70
N SER A 28 -0.88 11.69 -6.74
CA SER A 28 0.18 12.68 -6.99
C SER A 28 1.20 12.16 -8.00
N ARG A 29 1.60 13.00 -8.95
CA ARG A 29 2.59 12.68 -9.98
C ARG A 29 3.54 13.84 -10.19
N GLY A 30 4.80 13.66 -9.82
CA GLY A 30 5.80 14.72 -9.85
C GLY A 30 6.06 15.31 -11.22
N LEU A 31 6.30 14.49 -12.23
CA LEU A 31 6.64 14.91 -13.61
C LEU A 31 5.47 14.75 -14.61
N SER A 32 4.25 14.56 -14.15
CA SER A 32 3.13 14.33 -15.04
C SER A 32 2.65 15.61 -15.72
N SER A 33 2.51 15.55 -17.03
CA SER A 33 1.82 16.59 -17.82
C SER A 33 0.29 16.48 -17.75
N LEU A 34 -0.24 15.50 -16.99
CA LEU A 34 -1.69 15.28 -16.89
C LEU A 34 -2.31 16.36 -16.00
N PRO A 35 -3.33 17.08 -16.45
CA PRO A 35 -3.84 18.28 -15.77
C PRO A 35 -4.62 18.00 -14.47
N HIS A 36 -4.84 16.73 -14.13
CA HIS A 36 -5.69 16.33 -13.01
C HIS A 36 -4.91 15.75 -11.82
N HIS A 37 -3.59 15.71 -11.88
CA HIS A 37 -2.78 15.19 -10.79
C HIS A 37 -2.31 16.32 -9.86
N GLN A 38 -2.34 16.03 -8.58
CA GLN A 38 -1.77 16.93 -7.57
C GLN A 38 -0.26 17.04 -7.79
N ARG A 39 0.28 18.23 -7.55
CA ARG A 39 1.72 18.45 -7.49
C ARG A 39 2.16 18.47 -6.04
N PHE A 40 3.26 17.82 -5.77
CA PHE A 40 3.92 17.99 -4.48
C PHE A 40 4.26 19.44 -4.25
N SER A 41 4.13 19.85 -3.00
CA SER A 41 4.49 21.20 -2.59
C SER A 41 4.96 21.20 -1.15
N PRO A 42 5.61 22.25 -0.68
CA PRO A 42 5.97 22.40 0.75
C PRO A 42 4.77 22.29 1.70
N ALA A 43 3.54 22.53 1.24
CA ALA A 43 2.33 22.36 2.02
C ALA A 43 2.16 20.93 2.52
N TYR A 44 2.54 19.92 1.73
CA TYR A 44 2.53 18.52 2.17
C TYR A 44 3.32 18.31 3.46
N ILE A 45 4.51 18.89 3.54
CA ILE A 45 5.36 18.79 4.74
C ILE A 45 4.65 19.44 5.95
N THR A 46 4.08 20.62 5.75
CA THR A 46 3.40 21.35 6.84
C THR A 46 2.19 20.59 7.35
N GLU A 47 1.31 20.16 6.46
CA GLU A 47 0.10 19.40 6.81
C GLU A 47 0.44 18.06 7.46
N TRP A 48 1.47 17.38 6.95
CA TRP A 48 1.93 16.13 7.54
C TRP A 48 2.46 16.31 8.97
N LEU A 49 3.19 17.39 9.25
CA LEU A 49 3.65 17.71 10.60
C LEU A 49 2.49 17.97 11.56
N GLU A 50 1.42 18.61 11.09
CA GLU A 50 0.19 18.80 11.89
C GLU A 50 -0.47 17.45 12.22
N VAL A 51 -0.52 16.51 11.27
CA VAL A 51 -1.01 15.15 11.50
C VAL A 51 -0.16 14.44 12.55
N LEU A 52 1.15 14.45 12.42
CA LEU A 52 2.06 13.83 13.38
C LEU A 52 1.88 14.41 14.78
N GLN A 53 1.80 15.74 14.90
CA GLN A 53 1.61 16.42 16.16
C GLN A 53 0.29 16.04 16.83
N ARG A 54 -0.78 15.88 16.05
CA ARG A 54 -2.08 15.46 16.57
C ARG A 54 -2.06 13.99 17.03
N ASP A 55 -1.48 13.10 16.22
CA ASP A 55 -1.65 11.66 16.35
C ASP A 55 -0.49 10.95 17.06
N TYR A 56 0.59 11.66 17.36
CA TYR A 56 1.81 11.13 17.97
C TYR A 56 1.58 10.29 19.23
N SER A 57 0.60 10.65 20.06
CA SER A 57 0.35 10.01 21.36
C SER A 57 -0.51 8.74 21.28
N HIS A 58 -0.94 8.30 20.10
CA HIS A 58 -1.76 7.11 19.92
C HIS A 58 -0.90 5.84 19.88
N PRO A 59 -0.97 4.94 20.89
CA PRO A 59 -0.15 3.71 20.93
C PRO A 59 -0.57 2.68 19.88
N SER A 60 -1.75 2.79 19.30
CA SER A 60 -2.21 1.93 18.19
C SER A 60 -1.43 2.17 16.90
N ILE A 61 -0.88 3.36 16.69
CA ILE A 61 -0.07 3.67 15.51
C ILE A 61 1.32 3.07 15.71
N ILE A 62 1.70 2.14 14.84
CA ILE A 62 2.97 1.39 14.92
C ILE A 62 4.02 1.85 13.91
N GLY A 63 3.66 2.66 12.94
CA GLY A 63 4.57 3.21 11.93
C GLY A 63 3.94 4.37 11.19
N TRP A 64 4.76 5.10 10.44
CA TRP A 64 4.37 6.28 9.70
C TRP A 64 4.71 6.16 8.21
N CYS A 65 3.82 6.63 7.36
CA CYS A 65 4.01 6.73 5.92
C CYS A 65 3.51 8.07 5.39
N PRO A 66 4.40 9.00 5.03
CA PRO A 66 3.99 10.36 4.63
C PRO A 66 3.36 10.47 3.24
N LEU A 67 3.54 9.48 2.37
CA LEU A 67 3.03 9.52 0.99
C LEU A 67 2.49 8.15 0.57
N ASN A 68 1.45 8.14 -0.27
CA ASN A 68 0.84 6.93 -0.79
C ASN A 68 0.79 6.95 -2.32
N GLU A 69 1.27 5.88 -2.95
CA GLU A 69 1.17 5.64 -4.40
C GLU A 69 1.58 6.82 -5.29
N THR A 70 2.63 7.52 -4.92
CA THR A 70 3.21 8.53 -5.79
C THR A 70 3.83 7.90 -7.03
N TRP A 71 3.67 8.54 -8.17
CA TRP A 71 4.09 7.96 -9.44
C TRP A 71 5.11 8.86 -10.15
N GLN A 72 6.37 8.50 -10.02
CA GLN A 72 7.45 9.16 -10.75
C GLN A 72 8.63 8.24 -10.92
N PRO A 73 9.18 8.08 -12.14
CA PRO A 73 10.43 7.38 -12.34
C PRO A 73 11.59 8.09 -11.65
N ILE A 74 12.62 7.34 -11.31
CA ILE A 74 13.90 7.91 -10.90
C ILE A 74 14.54 8.61 -12.10
N THR A 75 15.06 9.80 -11.87
CA THR A 75 15.73 10.61 -12.88
C THR A 75 17.20 10.83 -12.49
N ASP A 76 18.00 11.33 -13.42
CA ASP A 76 19.40 11.72 -13.20
C ASP A 76 19.55 13.11 -12.55
N PHE A 77 18.42 13.74 -12.21
CA PHE A 77 18.38 15.01 -11.49
C PHE A 77 17.41 14.92 -10.31
N ILE A 78 17.64 15.76 -9.31
CA ILE A 78 16.74 15.86 -8.14
C ILE A 78 15.48 16.57 -8.57
N SER A 79 14.33 15.91 -8.35
CA SER A 79 13.00 16.45 -8.66
C SER A 79 12.32 17.00 -7.39
N GLU A 80 11.21 17.72 -7.58
CA GLU A 80 10.37 18.18 -6.47
C GLU A 80 9.87 17.01 -5.61
N LEU A 81 9.56 15.88 -6.21
CA LEU A 81 9.17 14.66 -5.48
C LEU A 81 10.29 14.16 -4.57
N ASP A 82 11.52 14.11 -5.08
CA ASP A 82 12.66 13.64 -4.29
C ASP A 82 12.86 14.52 -3.05
N ASP A 83 12.78 15.84 -3.23
CA ASP A 83 12.94 16.80 -2.15
C ASP A 83 11.79 16.74 -1.14
N VAL A 84 10.53 16.69 -1.59
CA VAL A 84 9.37 16.62 -0.71
C VAL A 84 9.34 15.30 0.05
N THR A 85 9.54 14.16 -0.62
CA THR A 85 9.59 12.84 0.02
C THR A 85 10.66 12.79 1.10
N ARG A 86 11.87 13.27 0.78
CA ARG A 86 12.96 13.34 1.75
C ARG A 86 12.67 14.29 2.90
N GLY A 87 12.08 15.45 2.61
CA GLY A 87 11.66 16.41 3.62
C GLY A 87 10.64 15.84 4.59
N MET A 88 9.61 15.17 4.09
CA MET A 88 8.58 14.53 4.91
C MET A 88 9.15 13.38 5.75
N TYR A 89 9.98 12.51 5.16
CA TYR A 89 10.66 11.45 5.89
C TYR A 89 11.51 11.99 7.04
N LEU A 90 12.39 12.93 6.78
CA LEU A 90 13.29 13.49 7.79
C LEU A 90 12.51 14.27 8.87
N ALA A 91 11.46 14.98 8.51
CA ALA A 91 10.59 15.65 9.45
C ALA A 91 9.87 14.67 10.36
N THR A 92 9.39 13.54 9.81
CA THR A 92 8.78 12.45 10.59
C THR A 92 9.77 11.86 11.58
N LYS A 93 10.98 11.54 11.12
CA LYS A 93 12.06 11.01 11.99
C LYS A 93 12.46 12.00 13.09
N ALA A 94 12.42 13.31 12.81
CA ALA A 94 12.70 14.33 13.81
C ALA A 94 11.58 14.47 14.86
N MET A 95 10.33 14.23 14.46
CA MET A 95 9.18 14.26 15.36
C MET A 95 9.05 12.99 16.20
N ASP A 96 9.28 11.81 15.60
CA ASP A 96 9.10 10.52 16.25
C ASP A 96 10.28 9.58 15.98
N LEU A 97 11.10 9.38 17.01
CA LEU A 97 12.24 8.46 16.99
C LEU A 97 11.85 7.03 17.41
N THR A 98 10.60 6.80 17.80
CA THR A 98 10.15 5.54 18.40
C THR A 98 9.50 4.59 17.41
N ARG A 99 8.98 5.12 16.32
CA ARG A 99 8.28 4.36 15.27
C ARG A 99 9.07 4.33 13.97
N PRO A 100 9.04 3.21 13.25
CA PRO A 100 9.62 3.15 11.92
C PRO A 100 8.85 4.03 10.94
N VAL A 101 9.55 4.52 9.92
CA VAL A 101 9.02 5.39 8.88
C VAL A 101 9.28 4.77 7.51
N LEU A 102 8.23 4.64 6.74
CA LEU A 102 8.27 4.40 5.30
C LEU A 102 8.31 5.76 4.58
N ASP A 103 8.95 5.86 3.44
CA ASP A 103 9.00 7.13 2.70
C ASP A 103 7.76 7.36 1.83
N THR A 104 7.31 6.33 1.13
CA THR A 104 6.08 6.32 0.32
C THR A 104 5.60 4.90 0.18
N SER A 105 4.30 4.63 0.27
CA SER A 105 3.79 3.27 0.15
C SER A 105 3.61 2.86 -1.32
N GLY A 106 4.03 1.65 -1.61
CA GLY A 106 3.89 0.97 -2.90
C GLY A 106 4.88 1.45 -3.95
N TYR A 107 4.72 2.65 -4.46
CA TYR A 107 5.47 3.17 -5.60
C TYR A 107 6.50 4.24 -5.20
N SER A 108 7.47 4.43 -6.08
CA SER A 108 8.37 5.59 -6.07
C SER A 108 9.16 5.82 -4.78
N HIS A 109 9.64 4.76 -4.14
CA HIS A 109 10.58 4.89 -3.02
C HIS A 109 11.79 5.75 -3.40
N ARG A 110 12.12 6.71 -2.54
CA ARG A 110 13.18 7.71 -2.78
C ARG A 110 14.32 7.63 -1.79
N ILE A 111 14.11 6.98 -0.64
CA ILE A 111 15.06 6.95 0.46
C ILE A 111 15.73 5.58 0.52
N VAL A 112 17.03 5.53 0.25
CA VAL A 112 17.79 4.28 0.23
C VAL A 112 17.86 3.62 1.62
N ASP A 113 17.98 4.44 2.66
CA ASP A 113 18.10 4.05 4.07
C ASP A 113 16.77 4.22 4.83
N VAL A 114 15.65 4.03 4.15
CA VAL A 114 14.32 4.01 4.78
C VAL A 114 14.22 2.91 5.83
N ASP A 115 13.44 3.11 6.90
CA ASP A 115 13.33 2.13 7.98
C ASP A 115 12.61 0.83 7.56
N ILE A 116 11.68 0.93 6.61
CA ILE A 116 10.84 -0.17 6.10
C ILE A 116 10.75 -0.04 4.59
N TYR A 117 10.67 -1.16 3.90
CA TYR A 117 10.36 -1.23 2.48
C TYR A 117 9.07 -1.98 2.23
N ASP A 118 8.28 -1.58 1.25
CA ASP A 118 6.97 -2.20 0.97
C ASP A 118 6.66 -2.36 -0.51
N SER A 119 5.49 -2.91 -0.77
CA SER A 119 4.88 -2.95 -2.09
C SER A 119 3.36 -3.04 -2.02
N HIS A 120 2.71 -2.67 -3.12
CA HIS A 120 1.31 -2.94 -3.41
C HIS A 120 1.23 -4.04 -4.47
N ASP A 121 0.60 -5.16 -4.16
CA ASP A 121 0.46 -6.28 -5.11
C ASP A 121 -1.01 -6.74 -5.17
N TYR A 122 -1.67 -6.34 -6.23
CA TYR A 122 -3.08 -6.65 -6.48
C TYR A 122 -3.30 -7.85 -7.43
N GLU A 123 -2.27 -8.68 -7.61
CA GLU A 123 -2.41 -9.91 -8.38
C GLU A 123 -3.43 -10.84 -7.72
N GLN A 124 -4.42 -11.27 -8.49
CA GLN A 124 -5.54 -12.08 -8.00
C GLN A 124 -5.33 -13.58 -8.16
N ASN A 125 -4.39 -13.99 -8.99
CA ASN A 125 -4.02 -15.40 -9.13
C ASN A 125 -3.00 -15.76 -8.04
N PRO A 126 -3.33 -16.65 -7.08
CA PRO A 126 -2.43 -16.96 -5.96
C PRO A 126 -1.08 -17.55 -6.39
N GLU A 127 -1.00 -18.23 -7.51
CA GLU A 127 0.27 -18.80 -8.01
C GLU A 127 1.18 -17.70 -8.58
N ILE A 128 0.62 -16.72 -9.31
CA ILE A 128 1.37 -15.57 -9.80
C ILE A 128 1.77 -14.69 -8.62
N PHE A 129 0.85 -14.44 -7.68
CA PHE A 129 1.12 -13.70 -6.44
C PHE A 129 2.25 -14.34 -5.64
N ARG A 130 2.27 -15.68 -5.52
CA ARG A 130 3.37 -16.43 -4.89
C ARG A 130 4.71 -16.19 -5.60
N VAL A 131 4.71 -16.21 -6.94
CA VAL A 131 5.92 -15.91 -7.71
C VAL A 131 6.40 -14.48 -7.47
N ASN A 132 5.48 -13.50 -7.45
CA ASN A 132 5.80 -12.12 -7.13
C ASN A 132 6.49 -12.01 -5.76
N GLN A 133 5.92 -12.65 -4.74
CA GLN A 133 6.39 -12.54 -3.35
C GLN A 133 7.57 -13.48 -3.01
N SER A 134 8.05 -14.30 -3.92
CA SER A 134 9.07 -15.34 -3.64
C SER A 134 10.50 -14.81 -3.51
N GLY A 135 10.77 -13.58 -3.95
CA GLY A 135 12.14 -13.05 -4.06
C GLY A 135 12.72 -12.50 -2.76
N LEU A 136 11.94 -12.31 -1.71
CA LEU A 136 12.35 -11.60 -0.50
C LEU A 136 13.56 -12.25 0.20
N ALA A 137 13.53 -13.56 0.41
CA ALA A 137 14.63 -14.32 1.02
C ALA A 137 15.97 -14.21 0.27
N SER A 138 15.94 -13.88 -1.02
CA SER A 138 17.13 -13.66 -1.85
C SER A 138 17.51 -12.17 -1.99
N GLY A 139 16.89 -11.28 -1.22
CA GLY A 139 17.11 -9.84 -1.30
C GLY A 139 16.51 -9.19 -2.55
N LYS A 140 15.56 -9.84 -3.20
CA LYS A 140 14.87 -9.36 -4.39
C LYS A 140 13.35 -9.40 -4.19
N PRO A 141 12.80 -8.60 -3.25
CA PRO A 141 11.36 -8.55 -3.03
C PRO A 141 10.63 -8.06 -4.28
N TYR A 142 9.33 -8.31 -4.31
CA TYR A 142 8.48 -7.63 -5.27
C TYR A 142 8.57 -6.11 -5.04
N ARG A 143 8.68 -5.36 -6.11
CA ARG A 143 8.75 -3.90 -6.09
C ARG A 143 7.83 -3.35 -7.16
N ASN A 144 7.12 -2.31 -6.85
CA ASN A 144 6.37 -1.53 -7.82
C ASN A 144 7.35 -0.65 -8.63
N THR A 145 8.17 -1.29 -9.45
CA THR A 145 9.18 -0.61 -10.30
C THR A 145 8.59 -0.05 -11.56
N TRP A 146 7.38 -0.49 -11.89
CA TRP A 146 6.70 -0.16 -13.12
C TRP A 146 5.19 -0.30 -12.92
N MET A 147 4.41 0.47 -13.67
CA MET A 147 2.96 0.31 -13.70
C MET A 147 2.60 -1.11 -14.14
N GLU A 148 1.56 -1.67 -13.56
CA GLU A 148 1.00 -2.96 -13.94
C GLU A 148 1.02 -3.14 -15.46
N ARG A 149 1.38 -4.33 -15.92
CA ARG A 149 1.66 -4.66 -17.32
C ARG A 149 0.64 -4.13 -18.33
N GLN A 150 -0.61 -3.94 -17.90
CA GLN A 150 -1.68 -3.41 -18.76
C GLN A 150 -1.64 -1.88 -18.92
N GLN A 151 -1.12 -1.15 -17.96
CA GLN A 151 -0.96 0.31 -18.05
C GLN A 151 0.40 0.69 -18.66
N ALA A 152 1.39 -0.17 -18.56
CA ALA A 152 2.73 0.02 -19.10
C ALA A 152 2.73 0.41 -20.58
N ALA A 153 1.87 -0.19 -21.38
CA ALA A 153 1.77 0.10 -22.81
C ALA A 153 1.31 1.54 -23.12
N ARG A 154 0.69 2.24 -22.16
CA ARG A 154 0.19 3.60 -22.36
C ARG A 154 1.19 4.69 -21.97
N TYR A 155 2.21 4.37 -21.19
CA TYR A 155 3.17 5.32 -20.62
C TYR A 155 4.63 4.99 -20.93
N VAL A 156 4.87 4.29 -22.03
CA VAL A 156 6.24 4.07 -22.50
C VAL A 156 6.79 5.42 -22.93
N GLU A 157 7.63 6.02 -22.08
CA GLU A 157 8.48 7.11 -22.52
C GLU A 157 9.46 6.58 -23.56
N ARG A 158 9.67 7.34 -24.59
CA ARG A 158 10.65 7.04 -25.62
C ARG A 158 11.76 8.07 -25.54
N ASP A 159 12.98 7.58 -25.59
CA ASP A 159 14.14 8.47 -25.74
C ASP A 159 14.13 9.17 -27.11
N ALA A 160 15.07 10.07 -27.31
CA ALA A 160 15.20 10.82 -28.58
C ALA A 160 15.39 9.92 -29.82
N TRP A 161 15.71 8.63 -29.62
CA TRP A 161 15.86 7.63 -30.68
C TRP A 161 14.67 6.67 -30.80
N GLY A 162 13.60 6.92 -30.04
CA GLY A 162 12.38 6.11 -30.07
C GLY A 162 12.46 4.78 -29.32
N ARG A 163 13.48 4.58 -28.47
CA ARG A 163 13.62 3.39 -27.61
C ARG A 163 12.74 3.55 -26.39
N ASN A 164 12.11 2.45 -25.96
CA ASN A 164 11.36 2.44 -24.73
C ASN A 164 12.30 2.63 -23.55
N ILE A 165 12.07 3.66 -22.74
CA ILE A 165 12.78 3.86 -21.50
C ILE A 165 12.03 3.08 -20.42
N MET A 166 12.63 2.01 -19.92
CA MET A 166 12.17 1.34 -18.70
C MET A 166 12.86 2.05 -17.53
N ASN A 167 12.18 3.02 -16.96
CA ASN A 167 12.72 3.77 -15.84
C ASN A 167 12.35 3.06 -14.54
N GLU A 168 13.33 2.87 -13.67
CA GLU A 168 13.09 2.45 -12.29
C GLU A 168 12.27 3.52 -11.58
N TRP A 169 11.29 3.07 -10.79
CA TRP A 169 10.42 3.98 -10.04
C TRP A 169 10.84 4.09 -8.57
N SER A 170 11.50 3.07 -8.07
CA SER A 170 11.91 2.97 -6.67
C SER A 170 13.41 2.72 -6.56
N VAL A 171 14.04 3.29 -5.54
CA VAL A 171 15.39 2.89 -5.14
C VAL A 171 15.44 1.41 -4.80
N GLU A 172 16.63 0.81 -4.92
CA GLU A 172 16.79 -0.62 -4.65
C GLU A 172 16.60 -0.94 -3.16
N TYR A 173 15.98 -2.09 -2.92
CA TYR A 173 15.88 -2.69 -1.60
C TYR A 173 17.28 -2.99 -1.03
N GLN A 174 17.48 -2.65 0.25
CA GLN A 174 18.77 -2.80 0.93
C GLN A 174 18.71 -3.77 2.12
N GLY A 175 17.66 -4.59 2.23
CA GLY A 175 17.50 -5.53 3.34
C GLY A 175 16.69 -4.98 4.52
N GLN A 176 15.94 -3.92 4.33
CA GLN A 176 15.02 -3.40 5.34
C GLN A 176 13.93 -4.43 5.68
N PRO A 177 13.29 -4.35 6.84
CA PRO A 177 12.02 -5.05 7.08
C PRO A 177 11.04 -4.77 5.94
N TYR A 178 10.38 -5.82 5.46
CA TYR A 178 9.51 -5.74 4.29
C TYR A 178 8.10 -6.21 4.60
N PHE A 179 7.10 -5.47 4.09
CA PHE A 179 5.71 -5.91 4.14
C PHE A 179 4.94 -5.57 2.86
N VAL A 180 3.81 -6.21 2.67
CA VAL A 180 2.89 -5.88 1.59
C VAL A 180 1.81 -4.98 2.16
N SER A 181 1.99 -3.67 2.00
CA SER A 181 1.15 -2.64 2.60
C SER A 181 -0.25 -2.58 1.99
N GLU A 182 -0.39 -3.04 0.74
CA GLU A 182 -1.69 -3.21 0.10
C GLU A 182 -1.70 -4.47 -0.77
N PHE A 183 -2.72 -5.31 -0.59
CA PHE A 183 -2.96 -6.48 -1.44
C PHE A 183 -4.43 -6.86 -1.48
N GLY A 184 -4.74 -7.77 -2.39
CA GLY A 184 -6.07 -8.36 -2.51
C GLY A 184 -7.03 -7.43 -3.25
N GLY A 185 -7.77 -6.61 -2.53
CA GLY A 185 -8.75 -5.74 -3.16
C GLY A 185 -9.80 -6.50 -3.98
N ILE A 186 -10.14 -7.73 -3.57
CA ILE A 186 -11.00 -8.65 -4.31
C ILE A 186 -12.37 -8.02 -4.50
N TRP A 187 -12.74 -7.80 -5.74
CA TRP A 187 -14.02 -7.22 -6.09
C TRP A 187 -15.19 -8.14 -5.71
N TRP A 188 -16.04 -7.69 -4.78
CA TRP A 188 -17.25 -8.41 -4.42
C TRP A 188 -18.40 -7.46 -4.07
N SER A 189 -19.51 -7.62 -4.78
CA SER A 189 -20.79 -6.98 -4.44
C SER A 189 -21.87 -8.03 -4.25
N SER A 190 -22.70 -7.86 -3.24
CA SER A 190 -23.92 -8.66 -3.07
C SER A 190 -25.02 -8.26 -4.06
N ASP A 191 -24.94 -7.04 -4.58
CA ASP A 191 -25.86 -6.53 -5.59
C ASP A 191 -25.24 -6.71 -6.98
N GLN A 192 -25.77 -7.67 -7.71
CA GLN A 192 -25.27 -7.98 -9.07
C GLN A 192 -25.68 -6.95 -10.11
N GLU A 193 -26.60 -6.05 -9.79
CA GLU A 193 -27.11 -5.00 -10.71
C GLU A 193 -26.25 -3.74 -10.70
N HIS A 194 -25.33 -3.57 -9.75
CA HIS A 194 -24.37 -2.44 -9.75
C HIS A 194 -23.34 -2.58 -10.86
N VAL A 195 -23.73 -2.16 -12.05
CA VAL A 195 -22.94 -2.25 -13.31
C VAL A 195 -21.71 -1.33 -13.29
N GLN A 196 -21.59 -0.43 -12.33
CA GLN A 196 -20.49 0.55 -12.24
C GLN A 196 -19.51 0.32 -11.12
N SER A 197 -19.68 -0.76 -10.33
CA SER A 197 -18.73 -1.07 -9.27
C SER A 197 -17.48 -1.75 -9.80
N TRP A 198 -16.38 -1.65 -9.06
CA TRP A 198 -15.11 -2.24 -9.41
C TRP A 198 -14.33 -2.72 -8.19
N GLY A 199 -13.33 -3.49 -8.44
CA GLY A 199 -12.29 -3.98 -7.54
C GLY A 199 -11.17 -4.55 -8.39
N TYR A 200 -10.17 -5.16 -7.77
CA TYR A 200 -9.03 -5.69 -8.51
C TYR A 200 -9.34 -7.09 -9.07
N GLY A 201 -8.90 -7.30 -10.31
CA GLY A 201 -9.07 -8.54 -11.04
C GLY A 201 -10.52 -8.88 -11.43
N GLU A 202 -10.75 -10.14 -11.74
CA GLU A 202 -12.08 -10.61 -12.08
C GLU A 202 -12.93 -10.85 -10.82
N ARG A 203 -14.20 -10.44 -10.92
CA ARG A 203 -15.17 -10.67 -9.85
C ARG A 203 -15.33 -12.17 -9.59
N PRO A 204 -15.21 -12.64 -8.33
CA PRO A 204 -15.54 -14.01 -7.97
C PRO A 204 -16.99 -14.38 -8.35
N LYS A 205 -17.19 -15.59 -8.82
CA LYS A 205 -18.52 -16.10 -9.25
C LYS A 205 -19.42 -16.44 -8.07
N SER A 206 -18.82 -16.64 -6.90
CA SER A 206 -19.53 -16.97 -5.67
C SER A 206 -18.78 -16.41 -4.45
N ILE A 207 -19.48 -16.32 -3.33
CA ILE A 207 -18.86 -15.92 -2.06
C ILE A 207 -17.81 -16.94 -1.59
N GLU A 208 -17.97 -18.21 -1.95
CA GLU A 208 -16.98 -19.25 -1.64
C GLU A 208 -15.69 -19.05 -2.44
N GLU A 209 -15.79 -18.68 -3.71
CA GLU A 209 -14.62 -18.32 -4.51
C GLU A 209 -13.88 -17.09 -3.93
N PHE A 210 -14.62 -16.11 -3.39
CA PHE A 210 -14.00 -15.00 -2.66
C PHE A 210 -13.17 -15.51 -1.48
N TYR A 211 -13.75 -16.35 -0.61
CA TYR A 211 -13.04 -16.88 0.55
C TYR A 211 -11.82 -17.72 0.18
N GLU A 212 -11.95 -18.56 -0.84
CA GLU A 212 -10.84 -19.38 -1.33
C GLU A 212 -9.68 -18.52 -1.84
N ARG A 213 -10.00 -17.47 -2.60
CA ARG A 213 -9.00 -16.54 -3.12
C ARG A 213 -8.34 -15.75 -1.99
N PHE A 214 -9.13 -15.19 -1.10
CA PHE A 214 -8.66 -14.47 0.08
C PHE A 214 -7.71 -15.34 0.92
N GLU A 215 -8.12 -16.57 1.24
CA GLU A 215 -7.31 -17.51 2.01
C GLU A 215 -5.96 -17.80 1.33
N LYS A 216 -5.99 -18.13 0.03
CA LYS A 216 -4.77 -18.44 -0.71
C LYS A 216 -3.80 -17.26 -0.80
N LEU A 217 -4.30 -16.05 -0.99
CA LEU A 217 -3.46 -14.85 -0.99
C LEU A 217 -2.84 -14.60 0.39
N CYS A 218 -3.63 -14.71 1.47
CA CYS A 218 -3.11 -14.61 2.84
C CYS A 218 -2.06 -15.68 3.14
N GLU A 219 -2.30 -16.93 2.71
CA GLU A 219 -1.34 -18.03 2.91
C GLU A 219 0.01 -17.77 2.24
N VAL A 220 0.03 -17.18 1.05
CA VAL A 220 1.30 -16.81 0.39
C VAL A 220 2.13 -15.89 1.27
N LEU A 221 1.51 -14.87 1.88
CA LEU A 221 2.19 -13.90 2.73
C LEU A 221 2.61 -14.51 4.07
N MET A 222 1.71 -15.25 4.72
CA MET A 222 1.99 -15.89 6.01
C MET A 222 3.06 -17.00 5.93
N GLN A 223 3.23 -17.64 4.78
CA GLN A 223 4.26 -18.66 4.57
C GLN A 223 5.66 -18.08 4.33
N ASN A 224 5.78 -16.76 4.15
CA ASN A 224 7.08 -16.12 3.93
C ASN A 224 7.71 -15.74 5.29
N PRO A 225 8.84 -16.35 5.70
CA PRO A 225 9.46 -16.10 7.00
C PRO A 225 10.11 -14.72 7.13
N ASP A 226 10.34 -14.03 6.02
CA ASP A 226 10.96 -12.70 5.99
C ASP A 226 9.92 -11.58 5.86
N MET A 227 8.62 -11.94 5.78
CA MET A 227 7.50 -11.00 5.67
C MET A 227 7.02 -10.61 7.06
N PHE A 228 7.23 -9.36 7.50
CA PHE A 228 6.82 -8.97 8.84
C PHE A 228 5.35 -8.59 8.97
N GLY A 229 4.67 -8.31 7.86
CA GLY A 229 3.26 -7.94 7.90
C GLY A 229 2.64 -7.75 6.53
N TYR A 230 1.33 -7.57 6.54
CA TYR A 230 0.55 -7.26 5.35
C TYR A 230 -0.74 -6.51 5.71
N CYS A 231 -1.30 -5.78 4.75
CA CYS A 231 -2.57 -5.10 4.91
C CYS A 231 -3.48 -5.37 3.70
N TYR A 232 -4.67 -5.92 3.97
CA TYR A 232 -5.67 -6.16 2.92
C TYR A 232 -6.37 -4.86 2.54
N THR A 233 -6.50 -4.59 1.26
CA THR A 233 -7.27 -3.49 0.70
C THR A 233 -8.67 -3.98 0.35
N GLN A 234 -9.78 -3.54 1.05
CA GLN A 234 -9.73 -2.56 2.11
C GLN A 234 -10.76 -2.87 3.22
N LEU A 235 -10.84 -2.03 4.24
CA LEU A 235 -11.73 -2.28 5.37
C LEU A 235 -13.21 -2.12 4.98
N THR A 236 -13.56 -1.05 4.28
CA THR A 236 -14.93 -0.76 3.84
C THR A 236 -14.97 -0.43 2.36
N ASP A 237 -16.09 -0.72 1.71
CA ASP A 237 -16.35 -0.20 0.37
C ASP A 237 -16.31 1.33 0.35
N ILE A 238 -15.89 1.92 -0.76
CA ILE A 238 -15.88 3.36 -1.00
C ILE A 238 -16.55 3.64 -2.34
N ASP A 239 -17.78 4.18 -2.31
CA ASP A 239 -18.59 4.44 -3.50
C ASP A 239 -18.64 3.23 -4.45
N GLN A 240 -18.07 3.35 -5.65
CA GLN A 240 -18.05 2.28 -6.65
C GLN A 240 -16.93 1.25 -6.42
N GLU A 241 -16.01 1.50 -5.53
CA GLU A 241 -14.94 0.58 -5.18
C GLU A 241 -15.44 -0.43 -4.15
N GLU A 242 -15.91 -1.59 -4.63
CA GLU A 242 -16.57 -2.60 -3.82
C GLU A 242 -15.65 -3.79 -3.50
N ASN A 243 -14.50 -3.51 -2.93
CA ASN A 243 -13.50 -4.49 -2.49
C ASN A 243 -13.31 -4.53 -0.96
N GLY A 244 -14.11 -3.78 -0.21
CA GLY A 244 -14.07 -3.75 1.24
C GLY A 244 -14.53 -5.04 1.90
N ILE A 245 -14.03 -5.26 3.13
CA ILE A 245 -14.51 -6.35 4.02
C ILE A 245 -15.91 -6.03 4.56
N PHE A 246 -16.20 -4.76 4.76
CA PHE A 246 -17.53 -4.26 5.13
C PHE A 246 -18.10 -3.41 3.99
N LYS A 247 -19.41 -3.28 3.96
CA LYS A 247 -20.06 -2.35 3.05
C LYS A 247 -19.75 -0.89 3.42
N TYR A 248 -20.08 0.04 2.53
CA TYR A 248 -19.94 1.48 2.75
C TYR A 248 -20.60 1.95 4.05
N ASP A 249 -21.78 1.43 4.37
CA ASP A 249 -22.51 1.71 5.61
C ASP A 249 -21.96 0.96 6.84
N ARG A 250 -20.86 0.21 6.67
CA ARG A 250 -20.19 -0.61 7.69
C ARG A 250 -20.96 -1.85 8.14
N SER A 251 -22.04 -2.19 7.47
CA SER A 251 -22.70 -3.48 7.68
C SER A 251 -21.82 -4.63 7.17
N SER A 252 -22.00 -5.81 7.75
CA SER A 252 -21.22 -6.99 7.38
C SER A 252 -21.46 -7.39 5.94
N LYS A 253 -20.38 -7.62 5.21
CA LYS A 253 -20.37 -8.10 3.83
C LYS A 253 -20.02 -9.59 3.77
N PHE A 254 -19.20 -10.02 4.72
CA PHE A 254 -18.68 -11.38 4.83
C PHE A 254 -18.86 -11.91 6.27
N ASN A 255 -18.63 -13.22 6.44
CA ASN A 255 -18.52 -13.83 7.77
C ASN A 255 -17.15 -13.45 8.38
N ALA A 256 -17.19 -12.55 9.38
CA ALA A 256 -15.99 -12.05 10.04
C ALA A 256 -15.21 -13.15 10.79
N GLU A 257 -15.89 -14.16 11.35
CA GLU A 257 -15.24 -15.28 12.04
C GLU A 257 -14.42 -16.12 11.07
N ARG A 258 -14.93 -16.33 9.85
CA ARG A 258 -14.21 -17.07 8.80
C ARG A 258 -12.98 -16.30 8.34
N LEU A 259 -13.08 -14.99 8.12
CA LEU A 259 -11.93 -14.15 7.76
C LEU A 259 -10.89 -14.13 8.88
N HIS A 260 -11.34 -13.98 10.11
CA HIS A 260 -10.47 -14.05 11.29
C HIS A 260 -9.75 -15.39 11.37
N ALA A 261 -10.45 -16.52 11.17
CA ALA A 261 -9.83 -17.84 11.20
C ALA A 261 -8.75 -18.03 10.13
N ILE A 262 -8.89 -17.38 8.97
CA ILE A 262 -7.86 -17.38 7.93
C ILE A 262 -6.63 -16.59 8.38
N GLN A 263 -6.83 -15.38 8.88
CA GLN A 263 -5.75 -14.45 9.23
C GLN A 263 -5.07 -14.74 10.57
N SER A 264 -5.68 -15.52 11.44
CA SER A 264 -5.13 -15.91 12.73
C SER A 264 -4.31 -17.20 12.70
N LYS A 265 -4.05 -17.77 11.52
CA LYS A 265 -3.08 -18.86 11.37
C LYS A 265 -1.69 -18.36 11.74
N VAL A 266 -0.89 -19.23 12.33
CA VAL A 266 0.51 -18.88 12.69
C VAL A 266 1.31 -18.58 11.42
N ALA A 267 1.92 -17.41 11.37
CA ALA A 267 2.77 -17.03 10.26
C ALA A 267 4.18 -17.62 10.39
N ALA A 268 4.86 -17.86 9.27
CA ALA A 268 6.19 -18.46 9.27
C ALA A 268 7.22 -17.63 10.07
N ILE A 269 7.10 -16.29 10.03
CA ILE A 269 7.96 -15.39 10.81
C ILE A 269 7.80 -15.57 12.33
N GLU A 270 6.64 -16.01 12.80
CA GLU A 270 6.40 -16.24 14.24
C GLU A 270 7.03 -17.55 14.74
N MET A 271 7.54 -18.38 13.83
CA MET A 271 8.17 -19.67 14.14
C MET A 271 9.70 -19.59 14.23
N LEU A 272 10.28 -18.42 13.98
CA LEU A 272 11.72 -18.16 14.10
C LEU A 272 12.09 -17.77 15.52
#